data_968cf31c6e4b8299b18bc057597bd391
#
_entry.id   968cf31c6e4b8299b18bc057597bd391
#
_cell.length_a   1.000
_cell.length_b   1.000
_cell.length_c   1.000
_cell.angle_alpha   90.00
_cell.angle_beta   90.00
_cell.angle_gamma   90.00
#
_symmetry.space_group_name_H-M   'P 1'
#
loop_
_entity.id
_entity.type
_entity.pdbx_description
1 polymer ?
#
loop_
_entity_poly.entity_id
_entity_poly.type
_entity_poly.pdbx_seq_one_letter_code
_entity_poly.pdbx_strand_id
1 'polypeptide(L)'
;KLSDNVKLMSSDPTYLANLVNQSDEQRARDLDGNWKYKAAGDDIIKLTHMEALYRNSMQIGDGIRRVSCDAAFEGGDSLVMWLWEGWHIRDIFVCKLDSKKTVDTVKAMLEEWHVREECFTYDLNGLGQIFKGFFPNAIPFNNKEAVEEKFKYIYANLKSQAAYLFAQKIINREISIEPTLLERKFSGKGFEKVPLRQILDKERKAIRKDEDSEEKGWTIIKKIIMKKLVGHSPDFIEALLMRMIFEIKHKRKHIKGLGLI
;
A
#
# COMPACT_ATOMS: atom_id res chain seq x y z
N LYS A 1 -8.02 30.57 12.41
CA LYS A 1 -7.00 29.99 11.51
C LYS A 1 -5.85 30.99 11.37
N LEU A 2 -4.65 30.51 11.02
CA LEU A 2 -3.51 31.40 10.76
C LEU A 2 -3.80 32.39 9.62
N SER A 3 -4.59 31.93 8.62
CA SER A 3 -5.09 32.78 7.52
C SER A 3 -5.85 34.03 8.00
N ASP A 4 -6.35 34.03 9.23
CA ASP A 4 -7.12 35.14 9.80
C ASP A 4 -6.19 36.20 10.41
N ASN A 5 -4.89 35.90 10.55
CA ASN A 5 -3.89 36.83 11.10
C ASN A 5 -3.04 37.47 9.98
N VAL A 6 -3.68 38.40 9.29
CA VAL A 6 -3.09 39.14 8.15
C VAL A 6 -1.79 39.86 8.52
N LYS A 7 -1.67 40.32 9.78
CA LYS A 7 -0.50 41.06 10.27
C LYS A 7 0.75 40.15 10.39
N LEU A 8 0.58 38.91 10.84
CA LEU A 8 1.65 37.95 10.94
C LEU A 8 2.09 37.46 9.53
N MET A 9 1.12 37.23 8.64
CA MET A 9 1.37 36.81 7.27
C MET A 9 2.14 37.84 6.44
N SER A 10 1.95 39.13 6.73
CA SER A 10 2.67 40.20 6.03
C SER A 10 4.06 40.51 6.62
N SER A 11 4.29 40.16 7.89
CA SER A 11 5.55 40.47 8.58
C SER A 11 6.62 39.39 8.39
N ASP A 12 6.25 38.14 8.14
CA ASP A 12 7.18 37.04 7.92
C ASP A 12 6.67 36.04 6.86
N PRO A 13 6.99 36.26 5.56
CA PRO A 13 6.62 35.36 4.48
C PRO A 13 7.23 33.95 4.61
N THR A 14 8.34 33.82 5.36
CA THR A 14 9.00 32.51 5.56
C THR A 14 8.30 31.66 6.61
N TYR A 15 7.53 32.29 7.50
CA TYR A 15 6.77 31.62 8.55
C TYR A 15 5.76 30.61 7.98
N LEU A 16 5.05 31.00 6.93
CA LEU A 16 4.09 30.09 6.26
C LEU A 16 4.79 28.89 5.62
N ALA A 17 5.94 29.13 4.95
CA ALA A 17 6.72 28.06 4.35
C ALA A 17 7.25 27.07 5.41
N ASN A 18 7.67 27.57 6.57
CA ASN A 18 8.10 26.76 7.69
C ASN A 18 6.96 25.93 8.29
N LEU A 19 5.75 26.49 8.39
CA LEU A 19 4.57 25.77 8.88
C LEU A 19 4.12 24.67 7.91
N VAL A 20 4.19 24.92 6.61
CA VAL A 20 3.83 23.91 5.58
C VAL A 20 4.79 22.71 5.61
N ASN A 21 6.05 22.95 6.01
CA ASN A 21 7.07 21.89 6.10
C ASN A 21 7.07 21.12 7.43
N GLN A 22 6.21 21.49 8.37
CA GLN A 22 6.04 20.78 9.64
C GLN A 22 5.30 19.44 9.48
N SER A 23 5.32 18.61 10.52
CA SER A 23 4.51 17.40 10.58
C SER A 23 3.02 17.71 10.38
N ASP A 24 2.25 16.75 9.84
CA ASP A 24 0.80 16.93 9.61
C ASP A 24 0.07 17.33 10.88
N GLU A 25 0.52 16.85 12.05
CA GLU A 25 -0.04 17.18 13.35
C GLU A 25 0.23 18.63 13.74
N GLN A 26 1.47 19.08 13.60
CA GLN A 26 1.84 20.48 13.86
C GLN A 26 1.13 21.41 12.89
N ARG A 27 1.07 21.02 11.62
CA ARG A 27 0.36 21.79 10.59
C ARG A 27 -1.13 21.89 10.88
N ALA A 28 -1.78 20.79 11.27
CA ALA A 28 -3.20 20.80 11.62
C ALA A 28 -3.48 21.73 12.82
N ARG A 29 -2.60 21.75 13.83
CA ARG A 29 -2.71 22.66 14.96
C ARG A 29 -2.40 24.11 14.59
N ASP A 30 -1.24 24.35 13.99
CA ASP A 30 -0.67 25.68 13.85
C ASP A 30 -1.21 26.43 12.63
N LEU A 31 -1.47 25.72 11.51
CA LEU A 31 -2.04 26.29 10.30
C LEU A 31 -3.56 26.27 10.29
N ASP A 32 -4.17 25.13 10.64
CA ASP A 32 -5.61 24.91 10.52
C ASP A 32 -6.37 25.21 11.83
N GLY A 33 -5.66 25.45 12.95
CA GLY A 33 -6.24 25.70 14.27
C GLY A 33 -6.99 24.49 14.84
N ASN A 34 -6.68 23.29 14.36
CA ASN A 34 -7.34 22.07 14.78
C ASN A 34 -6.62 21.42 15.98
N TRP A 35 -6.87 21.94 17.16
CA TRP A 35 -6.30 21.45 18.43
C TRP A 35 -6.82 20.06 18.84
N LYS A 36 -7.89 19.57 18.20
CA LYS A 36 -8.44 18.23 18.43
C LYS A 36 -7.87 17.19 17.43
N TYR A 37 -6.98 17.61 16.56
CA TYR A 37 -6.30 16.69 15.66
C TYR A 37 -5.43 15.75 16.50
N LYS A 38 -5.94 14.55 16.72
CA LYS A 38 -5.13 13.41 17.11
C LYS A 38 -4.58 12.82 15.81
N ALA A 39 -3.27 12.81 15.66
CA ALA A 39 -2.66 11.97 14.65
C ALA A 39 -3.19 10.55 14.87
N ALA A 40 -3.82 9.96 13.87
CA ALA A 40 -4.27 8.57 13.95
C ALA A 40 -3.03 7.68 13.83
N GLY A 41 -2.29 7.50 14.95
CA GLY A 41 -1.03 6.76 14.99
C GLY A 41 0.13 7.41 14.19
N ASP A 42 1.34 6.99 14.45
CA ASP A 42 2.51 7.45 13.70
C ASP A 42 2.59 6.79 12.31
N ASP A 43 2.97 7.56 11.30
CA ASP A 43 3.26 7.04 9.97
C ASP A 43 4.38 6.01 10.06
N ILE A 44 4.07 4.74 9.80
CA ILE A 44 5.06 3.66 9.82
C ILE A 44 6.06 3.87 8.69
N ILE A 45 5.59 4.34 7.54
CA ILE A 45 6.43 4.71 6.40
C ILE A 45 6.51 6.23 6.30
N LYS A 46 7.65 6.81 6.68
CA LYS A 46 7.92 8.25 6.57
C LYS A 46 8.18 8.64 5.12
N LEU A 47 8.02 9.92 4.78
CA LEU A 47 8.34 10.44 3.44
C LEU A 47 9.80 10.19 3.06
N THR A 48 10.72 10.32 4.01
CA THR A 48 12.15 10.02 3.80
C THR A 48 12.41 8.56 3.43
N HIS A 49 11.57 7.62 3.90
CA HIS A 49 11.66 6.21 3.49
C HIS A 49 11.19 6.02 2.04
N MET A 50 10.15 6.74 1.62
CA MET A 50 9.70 6.73 0.22
C MET A 50 10.74 7.34 -0.71
N GLU A 51 11.36 8.44 -0.33
CA GLU A 51 12.46 9.04 -1.10
C GLU A 51 13.65 8.08 -1.25
N ALA A 52 13.97 7.33 -0.19
CA ALA A 52 14.98 6.29 -0.25
C ALA A 52 14.59 5.15 -1.20
N LEU A 53 13.31 4.70 -1.18
CA LEU A 53 12.76 3.72 -2.12
C LEU A 53 12.94 4.17 -3.58
N TYR A 54 12.62 5.42 -3.89
CA TYR A 54 12.68 5.98 -5.25
C TYR A 54 14.09 6.10 -5.81
N ARG A 55 15.09 6.14 -4.95
CA ARG A 55 16.52 6.27 -5.31
C ARG A 55 17.32 5.00 -5.06
N ASN A 56 16.65 3.94 -4.60
CA ASN A 56 17.33 2.70 -4.26
C ASN A 56 17.84 2.00 -5.53
N SER A 57 18.99 1.35 -5.41
CA SER A 57 19.51 0.46 -6.45
C SER A 57 18.58 -0.74 -6.67
N MET A 58 18.57 -1.26 -7.89
CA MET A 58 17.69 -2.36 -8.26
C MET A 58 17.86 -3.59 -7.36
N GLN A 59 16.76 -4.05 -6.77
CA GLN A 59 16.69 -5.15 -5.82
C GLN A 59 16.06 -6.38 -6.48
N ILE A 60 16.77 -7.07 -7.37
CA ILE A 60 16.23 -8.20 -8.14
C ILE A 60 15.98 -9.42 -7.24
N GLY A 61 16.83 -9.66 -6.22
CA GLY A 61 16.66 -10.78 -5.30
C GLY A 61 16.70 -12.14 -6.01
N ASP A 62 15.60 -12.91 -5.93
CA ASP A 62 15.44 -14.21 -6.58
C ASP A 62 15.12 -14.11 -8.10
N GLY A 63 14.92 -12.92 -8.61
CA GLY A 63 14.56 -12.65 -10.01
C GLY A 63 13.18 -13.17 -10.45
N ILE A 64 12.41 -13.76 -9.53
CA ILE A 64 11.11 -14.33 -9.87
C ILE A 64 10.10 -13.19 -10.08
N ARG A 65 9.41 -13.24 -11.23
CA ARG A 65 8.32 -12.31 -11.50
C ARG A 65 7.08 -12.69 -10.71
N ARG A 66 6.50 -11.69 -10.06
CA ARG A 66 5.27 -11.82 -9.27
C ARG A 66 4.33 -10.66 -9.58
N VAL A 67 3.04 -10.90 -9.41
CA VAL A 67 2.02 -9.85 -9.54
C VAL A 67 1.21 -9.77 -8.26
N SER A 68 1.00 -8.55 -7.77
CA SER A 68 0.05 -8.25 -6.70
C SER A 68 -1.03 -7.31 -7.21
N CYS A 69 -2.31 -7.62 -6.91
CA CYS A 69 -3.46 -7.00 -7.54
C CYS A 69 -4.52 -6.61 -6.51
N ASP A 70 -4.91 -5.34 -6.51
CA ASP A 70 -6.15 -4.88 -5.87
C ASP A 70 -7.20 -4.66 -6.96
N ALA A 71 -8.27 -5.46 -6.90
CA ALA A 71 -9.35 -5.43 -7.86
C ALA A 71 -10.60 -4.85 -7.21
N ALA A 72 -10.88 -3.60 -7.49
CA ALA A 72 -12.10 -2.94 -7.03
C ALA A 72 -13.20 -2.99 -8.11
N PHE A 73 -14.45 -3.11 -7.66
CA PHE A 73 -15.60 -3.37 -8.54
C PHE A 73 -16.66 -2.30 -8.59
N GLU A 74 -16.96 -1.67 -7.48
CA GLU A 74 -18.12 -0.79 -7.41
C GLU A 74 -17.72 0.67 -7.18
N GLY A 75 -18.34 1.54 -7.96
CA GLY A 75 -18.38 2.97 -7.68
C GLY A 75 -17.12 3.76 -8.04
N GLY A 76 -16.26 3.25 -8.93
CA GLY A 76 -15.16 4.03 -9.51
C GLY A 76 -13.78 3.80 -8.90
N ASP A 77 -13.61 2.77 -8.09
CA ASP A 77 -12.28 2.29 -7.69
C ASP A 77 -11.61 1.58 -8.88
N SER A 78 -10.29 1.50 -8.92
CA SER A 78 -9.53 1.02 -10.07
C SER A 78 -8.95 -0.37 -9.81
N LEU A 79 -8.85 -1.21 -10.86
CA LEU A 79 -7.95 -2.36 -10.87
C LEU A 79 -6.52 -1.83 -10.84
N VAL A 80 -5.73 -2.22 -9.87
CA VAL A 80 -4.30 -1.88 -9.75
C VAL A 80 -3.50 -3.16 -9.68
N MET A 81 -2.60 -3.37 -10.65
CA MET A 81 -1.71 -4.53 -10.70
C MET A 81 -0.26 -4.06 -10.71
N TRP A 82 0.58 -4.63 -9.84
CA TRP A 82 2.01 -4.36 -9.79
C TRP A 82 2.79 -5.57 -10.28
N LEU A 83 3.69 -5.35 -11.24
CA LEU A 83 4.68 -6.33 -11.66
C LEU A 83 5.95 -6.16 -10.82
N TRP A 84 6.37 -7.25 -10.21
CA TRP A 84 7.61 -7.37 -9.44
C TRP A 84 8.58 -8.33 -10.12
N GLU A 85 9.86 -8.02 -10.06
CA GLU A 85 10.95 -8.95 -10.32
C GLU A 85 11.83 -9.03 -9.06
N GLY A 86 11.69 -10.14 -8.32
CA GLY A 86 12.21 -10.20 -6.95
C GLY A 86 11.60 -9.14 -6.04
N TRP A 87 12.41 -8.13 -5.66
CA TRP A 87 12.00 -6.97 -4.87
C TRP A 87 12.09 -5.65 -5.63
N HIS A 88 12.23 -5.72 -6.95
CA HIS A 88 12.16 -4.58 -7.85
C HIS A 88 10.77 -4.45 -8.47
N ILE A 89 10.15 -3.29 -8.34
CA ILE A 89 8.87 -2.95 -8.98
C ILE A 89 9.17 -2.55 -10.42
N ARG A 90 8.77 -3.40 -11.38
CA ARG A 90 9.09 -3.27 -12.81
C ARG A 90 8.06 -2.48 -13.59
N ASP A 91 6.79 -2.70 -13.28
CA ASP A 91 5.69 -2.07 -14.01
C ASP A 91 4.42 -1.98 -13.15
N ILE A 92 3.47 -1.20 -13.63
CA ILE A 92 2.16 -1.04 -13.05
C ILE A 92 1.11 -0.95 -14.16
N PHE A 93 0.04 -1.70 -14.02
CA PHE A 93 -1.16 -1.58 -14.83
C PHE A 93 -2.33 -1.07 -13.98
N VAL A 94 -3.03 -0.04 -14.49
CA VAL A 94 -4.18 0.57 -13.81
C VAL A 94 -5.28 0.80 -14.82
N CYS A 95 -6.47 0.29 -14.55
CA CYS A 95 -7.64 0.54 -15.39
C CYS A 95 -8.94 0.53 -14.57
N LYS A 96 -10.00 1.05 -15.20
CA LYS A 96 -11.39 0.92 -14.71
C LYS A 96 -12.12 -0.01 -15.66
N LEU A 97 -12.59 -1.13 -15.16
CA LEU A 97 -13.26 -2.15 -15.95
C LEU A 97 -14.54 -2.61 -15.27
N ASP A 98 -15.46 -3.14 -16.10
CA ASP A 98 -16.54 -3.98 -15.57
C ASP A 98 -16.01 -5.37 -15.17
N SER A 99 -16.80 -6.07 -14.38
CA SER A 99 -16.41 -7.36 -13.78
C SER A 99 -15.96 -8.42 -14.78
N LYS A 100 -16.65 -8.53 -15.91
CA LYS A 100 -16.36 -9.57 -16.91
C LYS A 100 -15.03 -9.31 -17.62
N LYS A 101 -14.81 -8.07 -18.01
CA LYS A 101 -13.54 -7.67 -18.66
C LYS A 101 -12.34 -7.73 -17.74
N THR A 102 -12.55 -7.57 -16.43
CA THR A 102 -11.46 -7.59 -15.46
C THR A 102 -10.73 -8.92 -15.45
N VAL A 103 -11.43 -10.06 -15.47
CA VAL A 103 -10.79 -11.39 -15.50
C VAL A 103 -9.95 -11.57 -16.76
N ASP A 104 -10.51 -11.24 -17.93
CA ASP A 104 -9.80 -11.38 -19.20
C ASP A 104 -8.58 -10.46 -19.27
N THR A 105 -8.72 -9.23 -18.77
CA THR A 105 -7.61 -8.29 -18.69
C THR A 105 -6.50 -8.79 -17.76
N VAL A 106 -6.85 -9.32 -16.57
CA VAL A 106 -5.84 -9.88 -15.66
C VAL A 106 -5.12 -11.05 -16.30
N LYS A 107 -5.82 -11.97 -17.01
CA LYS A 107 -5.19 -13.06 -17.75
C LYS A 107 -4.22 -12.54 -18.79
N ALA A 108 -4.65 -11.60 -19.63
CA ALA A 108 -3.82 -11.00 -20.66
C ALA A 108 -2.56 -10.33 -20.07
N MET A 109 -2.69 -9.61 -18.95
CA MET A 109 -1.54 -8.98 -18.29
C MET A 109 -0.58 -9.99 -17.68
N LEU A 110 -1.08 -11.09 -17.07
CA LEU A 110 -0.20 -12.16 -16.58
C LEU A 110 0.59 -12.84 -17.71
N GLU A 111 -0.05 -13.06 -18.88
CA GLU A 111 0.60 -13.58 -20.08
C GLU A 111 1.65 -12.60 -20.62
N GLU A 112 1.30 -11.34 -20.81
CA GLU A 112 2.21 -10.28 -21.29
C GLU A 112 3.44 -10.14 -20.39
N TRP A 113 3.25 -10.17 -19.09
CA TRP A 113 4.32 -10.07 -18.11
C TRP A 113 5.05 -11.39 -17.85
N HIS A 114 4.63 -12.47 -18.50
CA HIS A 114 5.18 -13.82 -18.32
C HIS A 114 5.20 -14.25 -16.85
N VAL A 115 4.09 -14.05 -16.15
CA VAL A 115 3.92 -14.41 -14.74
C VAL A 115 3.07 -15.67 -14.62
N ARG A 116 3.61 -16.68 -13.95
CA ARG A 116 2.87 -17.91 -13.65
C ARG A 116 1.81 -17.64 -12.59
N GLU A 117 0.72 -18.37 -12.65
CA GLU A 117 -0.42 -18.16 -11.76
C GLU A 117 -0.05 -18.29 -10.27
N GLU A 118 0.86 -19.22 -9.91
CA GLU A 118 1.34 -19.37 -8.53
C GLU A 118 2.12 -18.16 -8.01
N CYS A 119 2.52 -17.27 -8.92
CA CYS A 119 3.19 -16.01 -8.64
C CYS A 119 2.24 -14.81 -8.68
N PHE A 120 0.93 -15.05 -8.74
CA PHE A 120 -0.12 -14.03 -8.70
C PHE A 120 -0.83 -14.02 -7.36
N THR A 121 -1.07 -12.83 -6.82
CA THR A 121 -1.90 -12.61 -5.62
C THR A 121 -2.90 -11.48 -5.86
N TYR A 122 -4.06 -11.61 -5.26
CA TYR A 122 -5.16 -10.65 -5.40
C TYR A 122 -5.94 -10.53 -4.08
N ASP A 123 -6.59 -9.36 -3.85
CA ASP A 123 -7.49 -9.19 -2.71
C ASP A 123 -8.69 -10.16 -2.84
N LEU A 124 -8.84 -11.05 -1.85
CA LEU A 124 -9.95 -12.01 -1.82
C LEU A 124 -11.31 -11.36 -1.56
N ASN A 125 -11.33 -10.16 -0.97
CA ASN A 125 -12.58 -9.47 -0.65
C ASN A 125 -13.23 -8.90 -1.93
N GLY A 126 -14.56 -8.88 -1.96
CA GLY A 126 -15.29 -8.41 -3.15
C GLY A 126 -15.10 -9.34 -4.34
N LEU A 127 -14.49 -8.84 -5.43
CA LEU A 127 -14.25 -9.62 -6.66
C LEU A 127 -13.28 -10.76 -6.52
N GLY A 128 -12.42 -10.74 -5.55
CA GLY A 128 -11.51 -11.84 -5.32
C GLY A 128 -12.20 -13.19 -5.18
N GLN A 129 -13.48 -13.22 -4.80
CA GLN A 129 -14.29 -14.44 -4.83
C GLN A 129 -14.46 -14.97 -6.26
N ILE A 130 -14.65 -14.10 -7.24
CA ILE A 130 -14.74 -14.47 -8.66
C ILE A 130 -13.38 -14.98 -9.16
N PHE A 131 -12.30 -14.28 -8.82
CA PHE A 131 -10.94 -14.68 -9.23
C PHE A 131 -10.57 -16.09 -8.79
N LYS A 132 -11.07 -16.55 -7.63
CA LYS A 132 -10.82 -17.89 -7.13
C LYS A 132 -11.23 -19.00 -8.12
N GLY A 133 -12.29 -18.78 -8.90
CA GLY A 133 -12.73 -19.73 -9.93
C GLY A 133 -11.90 -19.66 -11.22
N PHE A 134 -11.27 -18.55 -11.52
CA PHE A 134 -10.51 -18.33 -12.76
C PHE A 134 -8.99 -18.49 -12.59
N PHE A 135 -8.49 -18.38 -11.35
CA PHE A 135 -7.07 -18.46 -11.00
C PHE A 135 -6.89 -19.44 -9.82
N PRO A 136 -7.10 -20.75 -10.05
CA PRO A 136 -7.11 -21.75 -8.97
C PRO A 136 -5.75 -21.93 -8.28
N ASN A 137 -4.64 -21.63 -8.99
CA ASN A 137 -3.28 -21.75 -8.44
C ASN A 137 -2.76 -20.43 -7.85
N ALA A 138 -3.46 -19.32 -8.04
CA ALA A 138 -3.06 -18.04 -7.47
C ALA A 138 -3.21 -18.02 -5.93
N ILE A 139 -2.51 -17.12 -5.27
CA ILE A 139 -2.54 -17.01 -3.82
C ILE A 139 -3.48 -15.88 -3.40
N PRO A 140 -4.71 -16.17 -2.95
CA PRO A 140 -5.62 -15.12 -2.50
C PRO A 140 -5.10 -14.46 -1.22
N PHE A 141 -5.21 -13.14 -1.16
CA PHE A 141 -4.90 -12.35 0.01
C PHE A 141 -6.19 -12.03 0.78
N ASN A 142 -6.40 -12.72 1.90
CA ASN A 142 -7.54 -12.46 2.75
C ASN A 142 -7.15 -11.50 3.88
N ASN A 143 -7.63 -10.27 3.82
CA ASN A 143 -7.31 -9.20 4.77
C ASN A 143 -7.53 -9.59 6.24
N LYS A 144 -8.55 -10.41 6.51
CA LYS A 144 -8.97 -10.86 7.86
C LYS A 144 -8.41 -12.23 8.25
N GLU A 145 -7.60 -12.87 7.40
CA GLU A 145 -7.01 -14.17 7.73
C GLU A 145 -6.18 -14.04 9.01
N ALA A 146 -6.35 -15.01 9.90
CA ALA A 146 -5.58 -15.09 11.12
C ALA A 146 -4.08 -15.31 10.79
N VAL A 147 -3.20 -14.66 11.53
CA VAL A 147 -1.78 -14.91 11.45
C VAL A 147 -1.42 -16.27 12.06
N GLU A 148 -0.22 -16.76 11.79
CA GLU A 148 0.27 -17.98 12.47
C GLU A 148 0.33 -17.78 13.98
N GLU A 149 0.12 -18.88 14.72
CA GLU A 149 0.09 -18.91 16.19
C GLU A 149 1.26 -18.15 16.84
N LYS A 150 2.48 -18.31 16.30
CA LYS A 150 3.67 -17.63 16.79
C LYS A 150 3.66 -16.10 16.64
N PHE A 151 2.80 -15.56 15.76
CA PHE A 151 2.66 -14.14 15.48
C PHE A 151 1.38 -13.51 16.05
N LYS A 152 0.48 -14.31 16.66
CA LYS A 152 -0.82 -13.85 17.15
C LYS A 152 -0.79 -12.75 18.18
N TYR A 153 0.33 -12.62 18.91
CA TYR A 153 0.54 -11.54 19.89
C TYR A 153 1.28 -10.34 19.29
N ILE A 154 1.78 -10.47 18.05
CA ILE A 154 2.51 -9.41 17.36
C ILE A 154 1.58 -8.68 16.38
N TYR A 155 0.79 -9.42 15.59
CA TYR A 155 -0.09 -8.87 14.56
C TYR A 155 -1.52 -9.38 14.74
N ALA A 156 -2.50 -8.50 14.60
CA ALA A 156 -3.91 -8.86 14.75
C ALA A 156 -4.45 -9.71 13.59
N ASN A 157 -3.97 -9.48 12.37
CA ASN A 157 -4.44 -10.17 11.15
C ASN A 157 -3.39 -10.13 10.05
N LEU A 158 -3.64 -10.86 8.95
CA LEU A 158 -2.73 -10.95 7.80
C LEU A 158 -2.43 -9.58 7.17
N LYS A 159 -3.44 -8.71 7.04
CA LYS A 159 -3.25 -7.38 6.46
C LYS A 159 -2.27 -6.55 7.29
N SER A 160 -2.44 -6.56 8.60
CA SER A 160 -1.52 -5.87 9.51
C SER A 160 -0.12 -6.46 9.43
N GLN A 161 0.03 -7.78 9.45
CA GLN A 161 1.32 -8.44 9.28
C GLN A 161 2.01 -8.03 7.97
N ALA A 162 1.27 -8.09 6.86
CA ALA A 162 1.79 -7.70 5.54
C ALA A 162 2.22 -6.22 5.50
N ALA A 163 1.41 -5.32 6.06
CA ALA A 163 1.70 -3.90 6.10
C ALA A 163 2.97 -3.57 6.88
N TYR A 164 3.15 -4.18 8.07
CA TYR A 164 4.36 -3.97 8.87
C TYR A 164 5.60 -4.56 8.19
N LEU A 165 5.51 -5.77 7.63
CA LEU A 165 6.63 -6.39 6.92
C LEU A 165 7.01 -5.61 5.65
N PHE A 166 6.02 -5.11 4.90
CA PHE A 166 6.24 -4.26 3.75
C PHE A 166 6.94 -2.95 4.13
N ALA A 167 6.43 -2.28 5.17
CA ALA A 167 7.04 -1.07 5.69
C ALA A 167 8.50 -1.32 6.13
N GLN A 168 8.78 -2.43 6.80
CA GLN A 168 10.12 -2.77 7.22
C GLN A 168 11.08 -2.97 6.04
N LYS A 169 10.61 -3.61 4.95
CA LYS A 169 11.42 -3.75 3.73
C LYS A 169 11.73 -2.40 3.07
N ILE A 170 10.79 -1.45 3.07
CA ILE A 170 11.05 -0.08 2.58
C ILE A 170 12.09 0.61 3.48
N ILE A 171 11.92 0.56 4.81
CA ILE A 171 12.82 1.17 5.78
C ILE A 171 14.25 0.61 5.64
N ASN A 172 14.36 -0.69 5.43
CA ASN A 172 15.63 -1.39 5.26
C ASN A 172 16.22 -1.23 3.84
N ARG A 173 15.56 -0.51 2.93
CA ARG A 173 15.98 -0.35 1.52
C ARG A 173 16.09 -1.66 0.76
N GLU A 174 15.21 -2.61 1.06
CA GLU A 174 15.16 -3.92 0.39
C GLU A 174 14.24 -3.92 -0.84
N ILE A 175 13.55 -2.82 -1.12
CA ILE A 175 12.67 -2.65 -2.28
C ILE A 175 13.22 -1.53 -3.15
N SER A 176 13.08 -1.68 -4.47
CA SER A 176 13.36 -0.65 -5.47
C SER A 176 12.23 -0.54 -6.48
N ILE A 177 12.15 0.57 -7.17
CA ILE A 177 11.14 0.83 -8.20
C ILE A 177 11.80 1.37 -9.46
N GLU A 178 11.29 0.96 -10.62
CA GLU A 178 11.72 1.50 -11.92
C GLU A 178 11.46 3.01 -11.96
N PRO A 179 12.50 3.85 -12.10
CA PRO A 179 12.37 5.31 -11.99
C PRO A 179 11.37 5.92 -12.97
N THR A 180 11.26 5.36 -14.17
CA THR A 180 10.35 5.83 -15.22
C THR A 180 8.89 5.73 -14.84
N LEU A 181 8.53 4.82 -13.92
CA LEU A 181 7.16 4.67 -13.44
C LEU A 181 6.72 5.86 -12.59
N LEU A 182 7.64 6.49 -11.87
CA LEU A 182 7.32 7.54 -10.90
C LEU A 182 6.66 8.77 -11.54
N GLU A 183 6.99 9.05 -12.80
CA GLU A 183 6.44 10.17 -13.57
C GLU A 183 5.17 9.80 -14.37
N ARG A 184 4.83 8.50 -14.46
CA ARG A 184 3.58 8.07 -15.10
C ARG A 184 2.40 8.62 -14.34
N LYS A 185 1.43 9.17 -15.08
CA LYS A 185 0.24 9.82 -14.52
C LYS A 185 -0.95 8.89 -14.55
N PHE A 186 -1.66 8.85 -13.44
CA PHE A 186 -2.86 8.05 -13.28
C PHE A 186 -4.03 8.92 -12.84
N SER A 187 -5.24 8.42 -13.12
CA SER A 187 -6.49 9.03 -12.67
C SER A 187 -7.32 7.99 -11.92
N GLY A 188 -7.95 8.43 -10.83
CA GLY A 188 -8.80 7.61 -9.99
C GLY A 188 -9.93 8.42 -9.38
N LYS A 189 -10.65 7.84 -8.46
CA LYS A 189 -11.66 8.56 -7.69
C LYS A 189 -10.98 9.55 -6.76
N GLY A 190 -11.21 10.84 -6.98
CA GLY A 190 -10.63 11.92 -6.16
C GLY A 190 -9.27 12.45 -6.62
N PHE A 191 -8.75 11.99 -7.78
CA PHE A 191 -7.55 12.56 -8.40
C PHE A 191 -7.54 12.34 -9.92
N GLU A 192 -6.91 13.24 -10.66
CA GLU A 192 -6.83 13.18 -12.12
C GLU A 192 -5.41 13.53 -12.58
N LYS A 193 -4.85 12.67 -13.47
CA LYS A 193 -3.51 12.85 -14.08
C LYS A 193 -2.40 13.16 -13.07
N VAL A 194 -2.43 12.47 -11.91
CA VAL A 194 -1.45 12.65 -10.83
C VAL A 194 -0.27 11.71 -11.07
N PRO A 195 1.00 12.18 -10.95
CA PRO A 195 2.17 11.31 -11.03
C PRO A 195 2.14 10.21 -9.97
N LEU A 196 2.61 9.01 -10.32
CA LEU A 196 2.65 7.86 -9.42
C LEU A 196 3.36 8.19 -8.10
N ARG A 197 4.48 8.91 -8.16
CA ARG A 197 5.21 9.36 -6.97
C ARG A 197 4.31 10.07 -5.98
N GLN A 198 3.51 11.03 -6.43
CA GLN A 198 2.62 11.79 -5.56
C GLN A 198 1.48 10.92 -4.98
N ILE A 199 0.99 9.95 -5.76
CA ILE A 199 0.00 8.99 -5.29
C ILE A 199 0.58 8.16 -4.15
N LEU A 200 1.76 7.57 -4.34
CA LEU A 200 2.43 6.75 -3.33
C LEU A 200 2.81 7.55 -2.08
N ASP A 201 3.31 8.78 -2.25
CA ASP A 201 3.63 9.69 -1.13
C ASP A 201 2.40 10.01 -0.29
N LYS A 202 1.23 10.07 -0.92
CA LYS A 202 -0.03 10.33 -0.24
C LYS A 202 -0.58 9.05 0.40
N GLU A 203 -0.63 7.95 -0.35
CA GLU A 203 -1.20 6.69 0.11
C GLU A 203 -0.38 5.99 1.20
N ARG A 204 0.95 6.24 1.30
CA ARG A 204 1.77 5.70 2.40
C ARG A 204 1.18 5.99 3.79
N LYS A 205 0.43 7.11 3.92
CA LYS A 205 -0.26 7.49 5.16
C LYS A 205 -1.34 6.49 5.59
N ALA A 206 -1.81 5.65 4.68
CA ALA A 206 -2.73 4.57 4.99
C ALA A 206 -2.06 3.44 5.80
N ILE A 207 -0.72 3.29 5.70
CA ILE A 207 0.04 2.34 6.51
C ILE A 207 0.43 3.01 7.83
N ARG A 208 -0.53 3.06 8.74
CA ARG A 208 -0.43 3.71 10.04
C ARG A 208 -0.95 2.78 11.13
N LYS A 209 -0.28 2.77 12.28
CA LYS A 209 -0.71 1.99 13.44
C LYS A 209 -2.08 2.49 13.93
N ASP A 210 -2.96 1.57 14.27
CA ASP A 210 -4.23 1.86 14.94
C ASP A 210 -4.02 1.78 16.45
N GLU A 211 -3.87 2.94 17.10
CA GLU A 211 -3.63 3.02 18.54
C GLU A 211 -4.91 2.86 19.37
N ASP A 212 -6.06 3.10 18.75
CA ASP A 212 -7.36 2.95 19.38
C ASP A 212 -7.93 1.50 19.20
N SER A 213 -7.12 0.57 18.64
CA SER A 213 -7.55 -0.80 18.42
C SER A 213 -7.58 -1.59 19.72
N GLU A 214 -8.71 -2.23 20.00
CA GLU A 214 -8.87 -3.19 21.10
C GLU A 214 -8.33 -4.61 20.73
N GLU A 215 -7.90 -4.80 19.48
CA GLU A 215 -7.37 -6.09 19.03
C GLU A 215 -6.01 -6.37 19.66
N LYS A 216 -5.77 -7.63 20.03
CA LYS A 216 -4.45 -8.07 20.47
C LYS A 216 -3.47 -8.06 19.31
N GLY A 217 -2.32 -7.40 19.52
CA GLY A 217 -1.28 -7.26 18.51
C GLY A 217 -1.39 -5.97 17.69
N TRP A 218 -0.41 -5.75 16.83
CA TRP A 218 -0.33 -4.55 16.00
C TRP A 218 -1.38 -4.59 14.89
N THR A 219 -2.16 -3.52 14.81
CA THR A 219 -3.14 -3.27 13.74
C THR A 219 -2.75 -2.04 12.96
N ILE A 220 -3.21 -1.98 11.71
CA ILE A 220 -3.24 -0.74 10.94
C ILE A 220 -4.65 -0.14 10.96
N ILE A 221 -4.74 1.17 10.79
CA ILE A 221 -6.01 1.91 10.80
C ILE A 221 -7.02 1.31 9.80
N LYS A 222 -8.30 1.42 10.16
CA LYS A 222 -9.42 0.90 9.36
C LYS A 222 -9.54 1.60 7.99
N LYS A 223 -10.00 0.89 6.96
CA LYS A 223 -10.13 1.41 5.58
C LYS A 223 -10.92 2.72 5.50
N ILE A 224 -11.92 2.92 6.36
CA ILE A 224 -12.68 4.18 6.41
C ILE A 224 -11.82 5.37 6.86
N ILE A 225 -10.90 5.15 7.80
CA ILE A 225 -9.96 6.16 8.28
C ILE A 225 -8.89 6.42 7.20
N MET A 226 -8.38 5.35 6.56
CA MET A 226 -7.45 5.47 5.43
C MET A 226 -8.02 6.36 4.33
N LYS A 227 -9.27 6.11 3.90
CA LYS A 227 -9.97 6.91 2.87
C LYS A 227 -10.13 8.37 3.28
N LYS A 228 -10.41 8.67 4.53
CA LYS A 228 -10.49 10.05 5.04
C LYS A 228 -9.13 10.75 5.04
N LEU A 229 -8.09 10.03 5.40
CA LEU A 229 -6.73 10.55 5.50
C LEU A 229 -6.12 10.83 4.13
N VAL A 230 -6.33 9.90 3.19
CA VAL A 230 -5.78 9.96 1.84
C VAL A 230 -6.70 10.73 0.87
N GLY A 231 -8.00 10.84 1.18
CA GLY A 231 -9.01 11.48 0.33
C GLY A 231 -9.54 10.59 -0.80
N HIS A 232 -9.04 9.37 -0.93
CA HIS A 232 -9.50 8.33 -1.87
C HIS A 232 -9.18 6.94 -1.31
N SER A 233 -9.57 5.87 -2.00
CA SER A 233 -9.16 4.52 -1.65
C SER A 233 -7.65 4.34 -1.89
N PRO A 234 -6.86 3.79 -0.94
CA PRO A 234 -5.40 3.64 -1.09
C PRO A 234 -5.04 2.39 -1.89
N ASP A 235 -5.63 2.22 -3.08
CA ASP A 235 -5.58 0.98 -3.87
C ASP A 235 -4.16 0.67 -4.36
N PHE A 236 -3.32 1.69 -4.62
CA PHE A 236 -1.94 1.51 -5.06
C PHE A 236 -1.07 0.91 -3.95
N ILE A 237 -1.12 1.46 -2.75
CA ILE A 237 -0.31 0.96 -1.64
C ILE A 237 -0.88 -0.37 -1.09
N GLU A 238 -2.21 -0.57 -1.12
CA GLU A 238 -2.84 -1.83 -0.73
C GLU A 238 -2.42 -2.96 -1.66
N ALA A 239 -2.40 -2.73 -2.97
CA ALA A 239 -1.88 -3.70 -3.94
C ALA A 239 -0.40 -4.01 -3.74
N LEU A 240 0.44 -3.01 -3.42
CA LEU A 240 1.87 -3.22 -3.13
C LEU A 240 2.08 -4.12 -1.91
N LEU A 241 1.39 -3.87 -0.80
CA LEU A 241 1.59 -4.65 0.43
C LEU A 241 1.19 -6.12 0.30
N MET A 242 0.26 -6.44 -0.60
CA MET A 242 -0.17 -7.84 -0.85
C MET A 242 0.98 -8.72 -1.36
N ARG A 243 2.03 -8.13 -1.97
CA ARG A 243 3.25 -8.85 -2.37
C ARG A 243 3.84 -9.67 -1.21
N MET A 244 3.62 -9.23 0.03
CA MET A 244 4.16 -9.89 1.22
C MET A 244 3.60 -11.30 1.46
N ILE A 245 2.46 -11.65 0.83
CA ILE A 245 1.85 -12.97 1.00
C ILE A 245 2.78 -14.10 0.58
N PHE A 246 3.61 -13.87 -0.45
CA PHE A 246 4.55 -14.87 -0.94
C PHE A 246 5.62 -15.17 0.11
N GLU A 247 6.08 -14.17 0.86
CA GLU A 247 7.04 -14.35 1.95
C GLU A 247 6.40 -15.05 3.17
N ILE A 248 5.19 -14.64 3.51
CA ILE A 248 4.45 -15.16 4.65
C ILE A 248 4.11 -16.64 4.43
N LYS A 249 3.61 -17.01 3.24
CA LYS A 249 3.21 -18.40 2.94
C LYS A 249 4.39 -19.31 2.59
N HIS A 250 5.50 -18.78 2.04
CA HIS A 250 6.72 -19.58 1.81
C HIS A 250 7.35 -20.04 3.13
N LYS A 251 7.42 -19.16 4.12
CA LYS A 251 7.89 -19.55 5.47
C LYS A 251 7.02 -20.65 6.08
N ARG A 252 5.71 -20.68 5.79
CA ARG A 252 4.79 -21.75 6.24
C ARG A 252 5.15 -23.12 5.65
N LYS A 253 5.55 -23.21 4.39
CA LYS A 253 5.90 -24.49 3.74
C LYS A 253 7.21 -25.05 4.28
N HIS A 254 8.22 -24.24 4.52
CA HIS A 254 9.52 -24.68 5.06
C HIS A 254 9.42 -25.22 6.49
N ILE A 255 8.58 -24.63 7.32
CA ILE A 255 8.41 -25.08 8.71
C ILE A 255 7.62 -26.39 8.80
N LYS A 256 6.65 -26.64 7.90
CA LYS A 256 5.92 -27.90 7.82
C LYS A 256 6.77 -29.07 7.28
N GLY A 257 7.83 -28.78 6.52
CA GLY A 257 8.76 -29.78 6.00
C GLY A 257 9.86 -30.19 6.99
N LEU A 258 10.03 -29.46 8.09
CA LEU A 258 11.01 -29.74 9.17
C LEU A 258 10.38 -30.41 10.40
N GLY A 259 9.11 -30.77 10.33
CA GLY A 259 8.42 -31.46 11.40
C GLY A 259 8.42 -32.98 11.20
N LEU A 260 9.18 -33.65 12.05
CA LEU A 260 9.13 -35.06 12.44
C LEU A 260 9.99 -36.01 11.60
N ILE A 261 11.22 -36.17 12.06
CA ILE A 261 11.79 -37.50 12.26
C ILE A 261 11.87 -37.73 13.79
#